data_a5d902aedcd075abbd13444f535bc249
#
_entry.id   a5d902aedcd075abbd13444f535bc249
#
_cell.length_a   1.000
_cell.length_b   1.000
_cell.length_c   1.000
_cell.angle_alpha   90.00
_cell.angle_beta   90.00
_cell.angle_gamma   90.00
#
_symmetry.space_group_name_H-M   'P 1'
#
loop_
_entity.id
_entity.type
_entity.pdbx_description
1 polymer ?
#
loop_
_entity_poly.entity_id
_entity_poly.type
_entity_poly.pdbx_seq_one_letter_code
_entity_poly.pdbx_strand_id
1 'polypeptide(L)'
;MMLPIVMEFNAESTGEKFKYIAEAFDIDTSNMSQDEYRKAAIDAVRQLSVDVGIPTKLEKLKEEDLDFLCESAAADACAPGNPRPANLDQFREMFKKLM
;
A
#
# COMPACT_ATOMS: atom_id res chain seq x y z
N MET A 1 2.46 0.75 8.42
CA MET A 1 1.69 -0.51 8.42
C MET A 1 0.86 -0.67 7.15
N MET A 2 -0.15 0.16 6.92
CA MET A 2 -0.99 0.09 5.71
C MET A 2 -0.31 0.57 4.43
N LEU A 3 0.61 1.53 4.51
CA LEU A 3 1.15 2.21 3.32
C LEU A 3 1.68 1.26 2.24
N PRO A 4 2.55 0.28 2.51
CA PRO A 4 3.02 -0.61 1.44
C PRO A 4 1.90 -1.47 0.85
N ILE A 5 0.89 -1.84 1.64
CA ILE A 5 -0.26 -2.62 1.17
C ILE A 5 -1.09 -1.80 0.17
N VAL A 6 -1.34 -0.53 0.49
CA VAL A 6 -2.08 0.40 -0.39
C VAL A 6 -1.26 0.72 -1.64
N MET A 7 0.06 0.88 -1.51
CA MET A 7 0.95 1.07 -2.66
C MET A 7 0.88 -0.10 -3.64
N GLU A 8 0.87 -1.33 -3.15
CA GLU A 8 0.68 -2.52 -4.00
C GLU A 8 -0.65 -2.49 -4.75
N PHE A 9 -1.72 -2.15 -4.04
CA PHE A 9 -3.04 -2.02 -4.63
C PHE A 9 -3.07 -0.96 -5.73
N ASN A 10 -2.44 0.18 -5.50
CA ASN A 10 -2.44 1.31 -6.42
C ASN A 10 -1.46 1.20 -7.58
N ALA A 11 -0.47 0.31 -7.51
CA ALA A 11 0.70 0.31 -8.39
C ALA A 11 0.33 0.40 -9.88
N GLU A 12 -0.64 -0.36 -10.34
CA GLU A 12 -1.07 -0.39 -11.74
C GLU A 12 -1.73 0.92 -12.21
N SER A 13 -2.19 1.74 -11.27
CA SER A 13 -2.91 2.99 -11.55
C SER A 13 -2.05 4.24 -11.36
N THR A 14 -0.74 4.09 -11.18
CA THR A 14 0.17 5.21 -10.84
C THR A 14 1.07 5.65 -11.98
N GLY A 15 1.00 5.00 -13.16
CA GLY A 15 1.88 5.30 -14.28
C GLY A 15 3.35 5.20 -13.87
N GLU A 16 4.11 6.28 -14.06
CA GLU A 16 5.53 6.34 -13.72
C GLU A 16 5.83 6.92 -12.33
N LYS A 17 4.80 7.22 -11.53
CA LYS A 17 5.00 7.95 -10.26
C LYS A 17 5.87 7.20 -9.27
N PHE A 18 5.80 5.88 -9.22
CA PHE A 18 6.61 5.08 -8.30
C PHE A 18 8.10 5.09 -8.65
N LYS A 19 8.46 5.44 -9.88
CA LYS A 19 9.85 5.70 -10.27
C LYS A 19 10.47 6.78 -9.40
N TYR A 20 9.76 7.88 -9.20
CA TYR A 20 10.23 9.00 -8.37
C TYR A 20 10.36 8.61 -6.90
N ILE A 21 9.48 7.73 -6.41
CA ILE A 21 9.57 7.20 -5.04
C ILE A 21 10.84 6.35 -4.91
N ALA A 22 11.11 5.46 -5.86
CA ALA A 22 12.32 4.64 -5.86
C ALA A 22 13.58 5.53 -5.90
N GLU A 23 13.60 6.55 -6.74
CA GLU A 23 14.71 7.51 -6.83
C GLU A 23 14.93 8.27 -5.51
N ALA A 24 13.85 8.60 -4.78
CA ALA A 24 13.95 9.23 -3.46
C ALA A 24 14.63 8.33 -2.42
N PHE A 25 14.64 7.02 -2.63
CA PHE A 25 15.38 6.05 -1.83
C PHE A 25 16.79 5.75 -2.38
N ASP A 26 17.31 6.61 -3.28
CA ASP A 26 18.60 6.44 -3.93
C ASP A 26 18.73 5.15 -4.77
N ILE A 27 17.61 4.65 -5.29
CA ILE A 27 17.59 3.48 -6.18
C ILE A 27 17.78 3.95 -7.62
N ASP A 28 18.75 3.36 -8.32
CA ASP A 28 18.97 3.62 -9.74
C ASP A 28 17.91 2.90 -10.57
N THR A 29 17.00 3.66 -11.18
CA THR A 29 15.89 3.14 -11.98
C THR A 29 16.16 3.13 -13.49
N SER A 30 17.35 3.55 -13.92
CA SER A 30 17.68 3.76 -15.34
C SER A 30 17.54 2.51 -16.21
N ASN A 31 17.75 1.32 -15.64
CA ASN A 31 17.63 0.03 -16.33
C ASN A 31 16.45 -0.80 -15.83
N MET A 32 15.50 -0.20 -15.13
CA MET A 32 14.34 -0.91 -14.58
C MET A 32 13.11 -0.76 -15.45
N SER A 33 12.37 -1.86 -15.62
CA SER A 33 11.02 -1.83 -16.15
C SER A 33 10.06 -1.18 -15.15
N GLN A 34 8.86 -0.85 -15.60
CA GLN A 34 7.82 -0.28 -14.74
C GLN A 34 7.50 -1.18 -13.56
N ASP A 35 7.40 -2.50 -13.76
CA ASP A 35 7.16 -3.45 -12.69
C ASP A 35 8.33 -3.50 -11.71
N GLU A 36 9.56 -3.42 -12.21
CA GLU A 36 10.75 -3.45 -11.38
C GLU A 36 10.87 -2.23 -10.46
N TYR A 37 10.70 -1.00 -10.98
CA TYR A 37 10.78 0.18 -10.11
C TYR A 37 9.59 0.32 -9.17
N ARG A 38 8.39 -0.17 -9.56
CA ARG A 38 7.24 -0.22 -8.66
C ARG A 38 7.51 -1.15 -7.48
N LYS A 39 8.02 -2.34 -7.76
CA LYS A 39 8.40 -3.30 -6.72
C LYS A 39 9.50 -2.73 -5.82
N ALA A 40 10.53 -2.14 -6.41
CA ALA A 40 11.63 -1.54 -5.65
C ALA A 40 11.15 -0.43 -4.70
N ALA A 41 10.25 0.43 -5.15
CA ALA A 41 9.66 1.49 -4.32
C ALA A 41 8.88 0.91 -3.14
N ILE A 42 8.04 -0.09 -3.38
CA ILE A 42 7.23 -0.74 -2.35
C ILE A 42 8.12 -1.46 -1.33
N ASP A 43 9.11 -2.21 -1.81
CA ASP A 43 10.06 -2.93 -0.94
C ASP A 43 10.88 -1.94 -0.08
N ALA A 44 11.27 -0.80 -0.63
CA ALA A 44 11.98 0.24 0.12
C ALA A 44 11.12 0.82 1.25
N VAL A 45 9.84 1.06 1.01
CA VAL A 45 8.90 1.52 2.05
C VAL A 45 8.71 0.45 3.13
N ARG A 46 8.61 -0.82 2.74
CA ARG A 46 8.52 -1.93 3.71
C ARG A 46 9.77 -2.01 4.57
N GLN A 47 10.94 -1.92 3.95
CA GLN A 47 12.20 -1.98 4.68
C GLN A 47 12.34 -0.81 5.66
N LEU A 48 11.97 0.41 5.24
CA LEU A 48 11.96 1.56 6.12
C LEU A 48 11.05 1.35 7.32
N SER A 49 9.87 0.77 7.11
CA SER A 49 8.92 0.45 8.19
C SER A 49 9.55 -0.51 9.21
N VAL A 50 10.27 -1.52 8.75
CA VAL A 50 11.01 -2.46 9.62
C VAL A 50 12.12 -1.73 10.38
N ASP A 51 12.89 -0.90 9.69
CA ASP A 51 14.04 -0.20 10.27
C ASP A 51 13.63 0.77 11.39
N VAL A 52 12.47 1.40 11.29
CA VAL A 52 11.95 2.32 12.30
C VAL A 52 11.01 1.65 13.32
N GLY A 53 10.83 0.34 13.24
CA GLY A 53 10.07 -0.43 14.22
C GLY A 53 8.55 -0.41 14.05
N ILE A 54 8.03 -0.09 12.86
CA ILE A 54 6.60 -0.17 12.58
C ILE A 54 6.21 -1.64 12.40
N PRO A 55 5.23 -2.17 13.16
CA PRO A 55 4.76 -3.55 12.98
C PRO A 55 4.16 -3.77 11.61
N THR A 56 4.36 -4.95 11.04
CA THR A 56 3.77 -5.35 9.76
C THR A 56 2.37 -5.95 9.91
N LYS A 57 2.05 -6.39 11.11
CA LYS A 57 0.76 -7.02 11.44
C LYS A 57 0.08 -6.26 12.58
N LEU A 58 -1.24 -6.31 12.59
CA LEU A 58 -2.08 -5.74 13.63
C LEU A 58 -2.70 -6.88 14.44
N GLU A 59 -2.05 -7.26 15.54
CA GLU A 59 -2.40 -8.44 16.34
C GLU A 59 -3.82 -8.40 16.92
N LYS A 60 -4.35 -7.20 17.18
CA LYS A 60 -5.69 -7.04 17.75
C LYS A 60 -6.81 -7.03 16.71
N LEU A 61 -6.47 -7.06 15.43
CA LEU A 61 -7.45 -7.08 14.35
C LEU A 61 -8.11 -8.45 14.27
N LYS A 62 -9.44 -8.47 14.31
CA LYS A 62 -10.24 -9.68 14.24
C LYS A 62 -11.08 -9.72 12.98
N GLU A 63 -11.44 -10.90 12.53
CA GLU A 63 -12.33 -11.10 11.37
C GLU A 63 -13.65 -10.35 11.53
N GLU A 64 -14.20 -10.31 12.74
CA GLU A 64 -15.46 -9.62 13.06
C GLU A 64 -15.40 -8.11 12.88
N ASP A 65 -14.20 -7.51 12.91
CA ASP A 65 -14.00 -6.07 12.75
C ASP A 65 -13.96 -5.63 11.28
N LEU A 66 -13.76 -6.58 10.35
CA LEU A 66 -13.48 -6.26 8.96
C LEU A 66 -14.62 -5.53 8.25
N ASP A 67 -15.86 -5.91 8.49
CA ASP A 67 -17.01 -5.26 7.85
C ASP A 67 -17.10 -3.79 8.23
N PHE A 68 -16.99 -3.47 9.51
CA PHE A 68 -16.99 -2.11 10.00
C PHE A 68 -15.83 -1.29 9.43
N LEU A 69 -14.63 -1.87 9.42
CA LEU A 69 -13.44 -1.20 8.90
C LEU A 69 -13.52 -0.92 7.40
N CYS A 70 -14.05 -1.88 6.63
CA CYS A 70 -14.24 -1.71 5.19
C CYS A 70 -15.25 -0.61 4.88
N GLU A 71 -16.37 -0.60 5.58
CA GLU A 71 -17.40 0.44 5.42
C GLU A 71 -16.86 1.82 5.80
N SER A 72 -16.11 1.90 6.90
CA SER A 72 -15.48 3.14 7.35
C SER A 72 -14.46 3.66 6.35
N ALA A 73 -13.64 2.78 5.78
CA ALA A 73 -12.65 3.15 4.77
C ALA A 73 -13.31 3.65 3.49
N ALA A 74 -14.38 2.99 3.05
CA ALA A 74 -15.13 3.40 1.85
C ALA A 74 -15.83 4.75 2.04
N ALA A 75 -16.28 5.05 3.26
CA ALA A 75 -16.96 6.30 3.59
C ALA A 75 -16.01 7.45 3.93
N ASP A 76 -14.71 7.21 4.01
CA ASP A 76 -13.72 8.24 4.32
C ASP A 76 -13.70 9.31 3.23
N ALA A 77 -13.65 10.59 3.63
CA ALA A 77 -13.65 11.72 2.71
C ALA A 77 -12.44 11.73 1.76
N CYS A 78 -11.34 11.09 2.15
CA CYS A 78 -10.12 10.99 1.34
C CYS A 78 -10.14 9.80 0.37
N ALA A 79 -11.08 8.87 0.51
CA ALA A 79 -11.15 7.68 -0.36
C ALA A 79 -11.24 8.02 -1.86
N PRO A 80 -12.03 9.02 -2.31
CA PRO A 80 -12.07 9.40 -3.72
C PRO A 80 -10.76 9.92 -4.30
N GLY A 81 -9.83 10.36 -3.44
CA GLY A 81 -8.50 10.83 -3.86
C GLY A 81 -7.51 9.71 -4.17
N ASN A 82 -7.85 8.46 -3.88
CA ASN A 82 -6.98 7.33 -4.18
C ASN A 82 -6.90 7.12 -5.72
N PRO A 83 -5.71 6.88 -6.29
CA PRO A 83 -5.55 6.73 -7.74
C PRO A 83 -6.27 5.52 -8.34
N ARG A 84 -6.61 4.52 -7.53
CA ARG A 84 -7.39 3.35 -7.94
C ARG A 84 -8.64 3.22 -7.09
N PRO A 85 -9.86 3.24 -7.67
CA PRO A 85 -11.07 2.99 -6.90
C PRO A 85 -11.06 1.61 -6.26
N ALA A 86 -11.54 1.51 -5.02
CA ALA A 86 -11.61 0.25 -4.30
C ALA A 86 -13.06 -0.03 -3.88
N ASN A 87 -13.49 -1.28 -4.03
CA ASN A 87 -14.76 -1.77 -3.50
C ASN A 87 -14.55 -2.39 -2.10
N LEU A 88 -15.64 -2.78 -1.44
CA LEU A 88 -15.59 -3.35 -0.09
C LEU A 88 -14.75 -4.64 -0.04
N ASP A 89 -14.84 -5.50 -1.05
CA ASP A 89 -14.06 -6.73 -1.10
C ASP A 89 -12.55 -6.44 -1.21
N GLN A 90 -12.18 -5.43 -1.98
CA GLN A 90 -10.79 -5.01 -2.11
C GLN A 90 -10.25 -4.41 -0.81
N PHE A 91 -11.04 -3.60 -0.09
CA PHE A 91 -10.68 -3.13 1.25
C PHE A 91 -10.48 -4.30 2.21
N ARG A 92 -11.38 -5.30 2.17
CA ARG A 92 -11.27 -6.50 3.00
C ARG A 92 -9.97 -7.24 2.74
N GLU A 93 -9.59 -7.44 1.49
CA GLU A 93 -8.33 -8.10 1.14
C GLU A 93 -7.11 -7.33 1.65
N MET A 94 -7.14 -6.00 1.56
CA MET A 94 -6.05 -5.17 2.10
C MET A 94 -5.95 -5.28 3.63
N PHE A 95 -7.08 -5.24 4.35
CA PHE A 95 -7.08 -5.40 5.81
C PHE A 95 -6.62 -6.79 6.23
N LYS A 96 -6.99 -7.83 5.51
CA LYS A 96 -6.53 -9.21 5.80
C LYS A 96 -5.02 -9.35 5.75
N LYS A 97 -4.33 -8.56 4.95
CA LYS A 97 -2.86 -8.56 4.91
C LYS A 97 -2.22 -8.04 6.20
N LEU A 98 -2.99 -7.40 7.08
CA LEU A 98 -2.53 -6.95 8.40
C LEU A 98 -2.72 -8.01 9.49
N MET A 99 -3.49 -9.04 9.22
CA MET A 99 -3.75 -10.13 10.16
C MET A 99 -2.58 -11.17 10.14
#